data_6f0ea40ed7b91def829229533c7e7bea
#
_entry.id   6f0ea40ed7b91def829229533c7e7bea
#
_cell.length_a   1.000
_cell.length_b   1.000
_cell.length_c   1.000
_cell.angle_alpha   90.00
_cell.angle_beta   90.00
_cell.angle_gamma   90.00
#
_symmetry.space_group_name_H-M   'P 1'
#
loop_
_entity.id
_entity.type
_entity.pdbx_description
1 polymer ?
#
loop_
_entity_poly.entity_id
_entity_poly.type
_entity_poly.pdbx_seq_one_letter_code
_entity_poly.pdbx_strand_id
1 'polypeptide(L)'
;MVALQAISRWFESDISHHKYFKKIMDELYQSLHKAQTSLFCLMQKTWVYHWNVVGSDFFELHDAFGEQYTTMQSELDRLTEHMRYLRMKAISQISRVVETCEIPEASASPTDKSMVSQLHSDNKKMIELLTSVVEESEKTKQYTTSNIAQDLIETHGKFVWMLRSYLKE
;
A
#
# COMPACT_ATOMS: atom_id res chain seq x y z
N MET A 1 -50.43 -19.17 -2.96
CA MET A 1 -49.27 -19.65 -2.22
C MET A 1 -47.96 -19.56 -3.01
N VAL A 2 -47.87 -20.03 -4.25
CA VAL A 2 -46.64 -20.05 -5.07
C VAL A 2 -46.05 -18.64 -5.32
N ALA A 3 -46.89 -17.63 -5.59
CA ALA A 3 -46.42 -16.26 -5.87
C ALA A 3 -45.77 -15.57 -4.65
N LEU A 4 -46.29 -15.80 -3.45
CA LEU A 4 -45.71 -15.25 -2.21
C LEU A 4 -44.35 -15.89 -1.86
N GLN A 5 -44.19 -17.19 -2.16
CA GLN A 5 -42.90 -17.88 -1.98
C GLN A 5 -41.86 -17.45 -3.02
N ALA A 6 -42.26 -17.08 -4.22
CA ALA A 6 -41.36 -16.54 -5.24
C ALA A 6 -40.87 -15.13 -4.87
N ILE A 7 -41.78 -14.29 -4.37
CA ILE A 7 -41.46 -12.92 -3.88
C ILE A 7 -40.52 -13.00 -2.66
N SER A 8 -40.80 -13.87 -1.68
CA SER A 8 -39.92 -14.07 -0.52
C SER A 8 -38.49 -14.49 -0.93
N ARG A 9 -38.38 -15.46 -1.83
CA ARG A 9 -37.07 -15.90 -2.36
C ARG A 9 -36.32 -14.80 -3.12
N TRP A 10 -37.04 -13.93 -3.85
CA TRP A 10 -36.43 -12.81 -4.54
C TRP A 10 -35.89 -11.79 -3.55
N PHE A 11 -36.64 -11.41 -2.50
CA PHE A 11 -36.17 -10.52 -1.43
C PHE A 11 -35.00 -11.09 -0.63
N GLU A 12 -34.99 -12.38 -0.31
CA GLU A 12 -33.89 -13.05 0.38
C GLU A 12 -32.63 -13.08 -0.47
N SER A 13 -32.76 -13.30 -1.78
CA SER A 13 -31.68 -13.25 -2.76
C SER A 13 -31.10 -11.84 -2.87
N ASP A 14 -31.94 -10.80 -2.91
CA ASP A 14 -31.51 -9.40 -3.02
C ASP A 14 -30.76 -8.92 -1.75
N ILE A 15 -31.28 -9.26 -0.57
CA ILE A 15 -30.63 -8.98 0.73
C ILE A 15 -29.30 -9.71 0.85
N SER A 16 -29.24 -10.96 0.42
CA SER A 16 -28.01 -11.77 0.43
C SER A 16 -26.96 -11.18 -0.51
N HIS A 17 -27.36 -10.76 -1.70
CA HIS A 17 -26.47 -10.12 -2.69
C HIS A 17 -25.92 -8.78 -2.18
N HIS A 18 -26.78 -7.99 -1.55
CA HIS A 18 -26.39 -6.70 -0.96
C HIS A 18 -25.39 -6.88 0.21
N LYS A 19 -25.61 -7.86 1.10
CA LYS A 19 -24.69 -8.19 2.19
C LYS A 19 -23.34 -8.69 1.66
N TYR A 20 -23.36 -9.55 0.64
CA TYR A 20 -22.14 -10.03 0.00
C TYR A 20 -21.34 -8.89 -0.64
N PHE A 21 -22.00 -8.04 -1.43
CA PHE A 21 -21.37 -6.89 -2.06
C PHE A 21 -20.76 -5.93 -1.02
N LYS A 22 -21.48 -5.65 0.06
CA LYS A 22 -20.96 -4.83 1.16
C LYS A 22 -19.70 -5.45 1.76
N LYS A 23 -19.68 -6.74 2.02
CA LYS A 23 -18.52 -7.43 2.59
C LYS A 23 -17.28 -7.30 1.71
N ILE A 24 -17.38 -7.57 0.41
CA ILE A 24 -16.23 -7.48 -0.49
C ILE A 24 -15.73 -6.03 -0.67
N MET A 25 -16.62 -5.03 -0.59
CA MET A 25 -16.21 -3.62 -0.57
C MET A 25 -15.51 -3.24 0.74
N ASP A 26 -15.90 -3.82 1.87
CA ASP A 26 -15.22 -3.65 3.14
C ASP A 26 -13.82 -4.31 3.11
N GLU A 27 -13.66 -5.47 2.48
CA GLU A 27 -12.36 -6.15 2.27
C GLU A 27 -11.43 -5.31 1.39
N LEU A 28 -11.93 -4.75 0.28
CA LEU A 28 -11.18 -3.82 -0.55
C LEU A 28 -10.76 -2.57 0.24
N TYR A 29 -11.66 -2.00 1.05
CA TYR A 29 -11.32 -0.86 1.89
C TYR A 29 -10.18 -1.19 2.86
N GLN A 30 -10.21 -2.35 3.51
CA GLN A 30 -9.16 -2.76 4.45
C GLN A 30 -7.81 -2.95 3.75
N SER A 31 -7.78 -3.56 2.56
CA SER A 31 -6.55 -3.73 1.80
C SER A 31 -5.96 -2.37 1.36
N LEU A 32 -6.79 -1.47 0.84
CA LEU A 32 -6.40 -0.11 0.48
C LEU A 32 -5.89 0.69 1.68
N HIS A 33 -6.57 0.59 2.83
CA HIS A 33 -6.17 1.31 4.04
C HIS A 33 -4.82 0.81 4.57
N LYS A 34 -4.58 -0.49 4.57
CA LYS A 34 -3.28 -1.07 4.93
C LYS A 34 -2.17 -0.63 3.97
N ALA A 35 -2.43 -0.67 2.67
CA ALA A 35 -1.48 -0.19 1.66
C ALA A 35 -1.16 1.30 1.86
N GLN A 36 -2.17 2.15 2.08
CA GLN A 36 -2.02 3.58 2.32
C GLN A 36 -1.17 3.87 3.56
N THR A 37 -1.48 3.24 4.70
CA THR A 37 -0.75 3.47 5.96
C THR A 37 0.68 2.94 5.90
N SER A 38 0.89 1.79 5.25
CA SER A 38 2.22 1.21 5.06
C SER A 38 3.07 2.02 4.09
N LEU A 39 2.50 2.53 3.00
CA LEU A 39 3.19 3.44 2.08
C LEU A 39 3.59 4.75 2.77
N PHE A 40 2.71 5.30 3.62
CA PHE A 40 3.06 6.47 4.44
C PHE A 40 4.26 6.18 5.35
N CYS A 41 4.27 5.05 6.07
CA CYS A 41 5.38 4.67 6.95
C CYS A 41 6.68 4.42 6.16
N LEU A 42 6.60 3.75 5.01
CA LEU A 42 7.76 3.49 4.16
C LEU A 42 8.36 4.78 3.60
N MET A 43 7.51 5.70 3.13
CA MET A 43 7.93 7.03 2.69
C MET A 43 8.66 7.78 3.81
N GLN A 44 8.08 7.84 5.02
CA GLN A 44 8.70 8.50 6.18
C GLN A 44 10.03 7.85 6.57
N LYS A 45 10.11 6.53 6.59
CA LYS A 45 11.35 5.78 6.88
C LYS A 45 12.44 6.08 5.85
N THR A 46 12.08 6.09 4.57
CA THR A 46 13.02 6.42 3.48
C THR A 46 13.53 7.86 3.60
N TRP A 47 12.63 8.80 3.97
CA TRP A 47 12.99 10.19 4.21
C TRP A 47 13.92 10.35 5.41
N VAL A 48 13.67 9.65 6.52
CA VAL A 48 14.57 9.60 7.69
C VAL A 48 15.95 9.04 7.31
N TYR A 49 16.01 8.02 6.47
CA TYR A 49 17.28 7.45 5.99
C TYR A 49 18.01 8.40 5.03
N HIS A 50 17.32 9.12 4.17
CA HIS A 50 17.89 10.18 3.33
C HIS A 50 18.63 11.24 4.17
N TRP A 51 18.08 11.64 5.33
CA TRP A 51 18.75 12.62 6.21
C TRP A 51 19.94 12.05 6.98
N ASN A 52 19.89 10.77 7.33
CA ASN A 52 20.79 10.18 8.31
C ASN A 52 21.86 9.24 7.70
N VAL A 53 21.83 8.99 6.38
CA VAL A 53 22.87 8.21 5.73
C VAL A 53 24.20 8.94 5.81
N VAL A 54 25.28 8.17 6.09
CA VAL A 54 26.67 8.67 6.19
C VAL A 54 27.61 7.60 5.65
N GLY A 55 28.82 7.97 5.29
CA GLY A 55 29.85 7.00 4.86
C GLY A 55 30.32 7.22 3.42
N SER A 56 30.99 6.23 2.87
CA SER A 56 31.59 6.30 1.52
C SER A 56 30.56 6.48 0.42
N ASP A 57 29.37 5.88 0.59
CA ASP A 57 28.30 5.85 -0.40
C ASP A 57 27.24 6.92 -0.13
N PHE A 58 27.60 7.97 0.63
CA PHE A 58 26.68 9.03 1.04
C PHE A 58 25.94 9.67 -0.14
N PHE A 59 26.66 10.11 -1.15
CA PHE A 59 26.06 10.86 -2.28
C PHE A 59 25.08 9.99 -3.04
N GLU A 60 25.46 8.76 -3.36
CA GLU A 60 24.64 7.82 -4.13
C GLU A 60 23.39 7.39 -3.36
N LEU A 61 23.54 7.09 -2.06
CA LEU A 61 22.42 6.67 -1.23
C LEU A 61 21.50 7.83 -0.85
N HIS A 62 22.05 9.01 -0.57
CA HIS A 62 21.28 10.22 -0.28
C HIS A 62 20.38 10.56 -1.47
N ASP A 63 20.92 10.57 -2.70
CA ASP A 63 20.16 10.83 -3.91
C ASP A 63 19.12 9.73 -4.18
N ALA A 64 19.53 8.45 -4.06
CA ALA A 64 18.61 7.32 -4.27
C ALA A 64 17.44 7.31 -3.29
N PHE A 65 17.66 7.57 -2.00
CA PHE A 65 16.60 7.69 -1.01
C PHE A 65 15.75 8.93 -1.26
N GLY A 66 16.35 10.03 -1.74
CA GLY A 66 15.67 11.25 -2.17
C GLY A 66 14.66 11.01 -3.29
N GLU A 67 15.08 10.30 -4.34
CA GLU A 67 14.19 9.87 -5.43
C GLU A 67 13.06 8.96 -4.93
N GLN A 68 13.39 7.98 -4.08
CA GLN A 68 12.39 7.02 -3.61
C GLN A 68 11.30 7.69 -2.76
N TYR A 69 11.64 8.49 -1.72
CA TYR A 69 10.60 9.11 -0.90
C TYR A 69 9.76 10.13 -1.67
N THR A 70 10.34 10.86 -2.62
CA THR A 70 9.60 11.82 -3.46
C THR A 70 8.62 11.11 -4.38
N THR A 71 9.01 9.98 -4.96
CA THR A 71 8.12 9.12 -5.76
C THR A 71 6.99 8.58 -4.89
N MET A 72 7.30 8.03 -3.71
CA MET A 72 6.29 7.50 -2.77
C MET A 72 5.33 8.57 -2.27
N GLN A 73 5.76 9.84 -2.15
CA GLN A 73 4.87 10.95 -1.81
C GLN A 73 3.78 11.14 -2.86
N SER A 74 4.17 11.13 -4.13
CA SER A 74 3.22 11.25 -5.26
C SER A 74 2.30 10.04 -5.37
N GLU A 75 2.82 8.85 -5.11
CA GLU A 75 2.04 7.60 -5.09
C GLU A 75 1.02 7.58 -3.95
N LEU A 76 1.42 8.03 -2.76
CA LEU A 76 0.55 8.12 -1.60
C LEU A 76 -0.60 9.09 -1.85
N ASP A 77 -0.31 10.24 -2.44
CA ASP A 77 -1.33 11.23 -2.80
C ASP A 77 -2.32 10.64 -3.80
N ARG A 78 -1.83 10.06 -4.91
CA ARG A 78 -2.65 9.40 -5.93
C ARG A 78 -3.53 8.29 -5.35
N LEU A 79 -2.98 7.43 -4.50
CA LEU A 79 -3.73 6.33 -3.86
C LEU A 79 -4.80 6.88 -2.92
N THR A 80 -4.46 7.89 -2.12
CA THR A 80 -5.35 8.53 -1.15
C THR A 80 -6.51 9.24 -1.84
N GLU A 81 -6.24 10.02 -2.90
CA GLU A 81 -7.27 10.69 -3.68
C GLU A 81 -8.20 9.68 -4.37
N HIS A 82 -7.65 8.57 -4.87
CA HIS A 82 -8.46 7.49 -5.44
C HIS A 82 -9.38 6.85 -4.38
N MET A 83 -8.92 6.63 -3.16
CA MET A 83 -9.77 6.18 -2.06
C MET A 83 -10.91 7.18 -1.79
N ARG A 84 -10.63 8.49 -1.84
CA ARG A 84 -11.65 9.53 -1.71
C ARG A 84 -12.66 9.51 -2.85
N TYR A 85 -12.19 9.28 -4.08
CA TYR A 85 -13.06 9.07 -5.24
C TYR A 85 -14.05 7.90 -5.02
N LEU A 86 -13.59 6.80 -4.43
CA LEU A 86 -14.42 5.65 -4.03
C LEU A 86 -15.30 5.92 -2.79
N ARG A 87 -15.35 7.15 -2.28
CA ARG A 87 -16.03 7.56 -1.04
C ARG A 87 -15.53 6.88 0.23
N MET A 88 -14.34 6.28 0.19
CA MET A 88 -13.66 5.70 1.33
C MET A 88 -12.98 6.80 2.17
N LYS A 89 -12.78 6.53 3.47
CA LYS A 89 -12.04 7.45 4.34
C LYS A 89 -10.55 7.30 4.12
N ALA A 90 -9.85 8.42 4.01
CA ALA A 90 -8.39 8.47 4.04
C ALA A 90 -7.86 8.53 5.49
N ILE A 91 -6.55 8.42 5.64
CA ILE A 91 -5.85 8.66 6.92
C ILE A 91 -6.24 10.03 7.47
N SER A 92 -6.61 10.07 8.74
CA SER A 92 -6.94 11.32 9.44
C SER A 92 -6.15 11.53 10.74
N GLN A 93 -5.53 10.49 11.26
CA GLN A 93 -4.81 10.50 12.55
C GLN A 93 -3.54 9.66 12.45
N ILE A 94 -2.42 10.22 12.89
CA ILE A 94 -1.11 9.51 12.87
C ILE A 94 -1.12 8.27 13.79
N SER A 95 -1.82 8.31 14.92
CA SER A 95 -1.98 7.14 15.78
C SER A 95 -2.57 5.92 15.04
N ARG A 96 -3.53 6.17 14.14
CA ARG A 96 -4.12 5.11 13.31
C ARG A 96 -3.15 4.58 12.24
N VAL A 97 -2.26 5.43 11.75
CA VAL A 97 -1.19 4.97 10.83
C VAL A 97 -0.32 3.95 11.54
N VAL A 98 0.16 4.28 12.75
CA VAL A 98 1.02 3.39 13.53
C VAL A 98 0.32 2.06 13.88
N GLU A 99 -0.98 2.09 14.18
CA GLU A 99 -1.76 0.88 14.50
C GLU A 99 -1.97 -0.05 13.30
N THR A 100 -2.00 0.46 12.08
CA THR A 100 -2.42 -0.29 10.88
C THR A 100 -1.31 -0.51 9.86
N CYS A 101 -0.20 0.21 9.97
CA CYS A 101 0.97 0.08 9.13
C CYS A 101 1.65 -1.29 9.38
N GLU A 102 2.03 -1.97 8.29
CA GLU A 102 2.77 -3.24 8.33
C GLU A 102 4.28 -3.06 8.05
N ILE A 103 4.75 -1.83 7.90
CA ILE A 103 6.17 -1.49 7.75
C ILE A 103 6.76 -1.15 9.13
N PRO A 104 7.83 -1.83 9.56
CA PRO A 104 8.49 -1.54 10.83
C PRO A 104 9.11 -0.13 10.84
N GLU A 105 9.19 0.49 12.01
CA GLU A 105 9.91 1.75 12.18
C GLU A 105 11.39 1.64 11.76
N ALA A 106 12.00 2.78 11.45
CA ALA A 106 13.44 2.89 11.23
C ALA A 106 14.23 2.46 12.46
N SER A 107 15.33 1.72 12.28
CA SER A 107 16.25 1.43 13.37
C SER A 107 16.88 2.72 13.88
N ALA A 108 17.16 2.79 15.18
CA ALA A 108 17.66 4.02 15.83
C ALA A 108 19.02 4.51 15.30
N SER A 109 19.90 3.59 14.89
CA SER A 109 21.23 3.93 14.37
C SER A 109 21.68 2.86 13.37
N PRO A 110 21.03 2.73 12.20
CA PRO A 110 21.41 1.75 11.20
C PRO A 110 22.67 2.19 10.45
N THR A 111 23.47 1.21 10.01
CA THR A 111 24.49 1.47 9.00
C THR A 111 23.83 1.71 7.64
N ASP A 112 24.55 2.33 6.69
CA ASP A 112 24.13 2.49 5.29
C ASP A 112 23.63 1.17 4.66
N LYS A 113 24.41 0.12 4.79
CA LYS A 113 24.02 -1.23 4.32
C LYS A 113 22.75 -1.76 5.02
N SER A 114 22.58 -1.49 6.32
CA SER A 114 21.38 -1.86 7.05
C SER A 114 20.16 -1.06 6.60
N MET A 115 20.32 0.24 6.27
CA MET A 115 19.26 1.07 5.69
C MET A 115 18.78 0.46 4.36
N VAL A 116 19.71 0.16 3.46
CA VAL A 116 19.39 -0.46 2.16
C VAL A 116 18.69 -1.81 2.32
N SER A 117 19.18 -2.68 3.22
CA SER A 117 18.58 -3.99 3.46
C SER A 117 17.15 -3.87 4.03
N GLN A 118 16.91 -2.93 4.94
CA GLN A 118 15.57 -2.68 5.48
C GLN A 118 14.64 -2.15 4.39
N LEU A 119 15.04 -1.15 3.61
CA LEU A 119 14.22 -0.62 2.53
C LEU A 119 13.94 -1.67 1.44
N HIS A 120 14.91 -2.55 1.15
CA HIS A 120 14.70 -3.68 0.25
C HIS A 120 13.57 -4.60 0.74
N SER A 121 13.61 -5.00 2.01
CA SER A 121 12.58 -5.85 2.62
C SER A 121 11.22 -5.15 2.69
N ASP A 122 11.21 -3.87 3.03
CA ASP A 122 9.99 -3.07 3.16
C ASP A 122 9.30 -2.85 1.81
N ASN A 123 10.06 -2.61 0.73
CA ASN A 123 9.51 -2.51 -0.62
C ASN A 123 8.92 -3.84 -1.10
N LYS A 124 9.53 -4.99 -0.75
CA LYS A 124 8.92 -6.30 -1.00
C LYS A 124 7.59 -6.46 -0.26
N LYS A 125 7.55 -6.05 1.01
CA LYS A 125 6.31 -6.06 1.80
C LYS A 125 5.25 -5.15 1.19
N MET A 126 5.64 -3.99 0.66
CA MET A 126 4.72 -3.08 -0.02
C MET A 126 4.11 -3.71 -1.28
N ILE A 127 4.90 -4.45 -2.06
CA ILE A 127 4.41 -5.23 -3.22
C ILE A 127 3.37 -6.26 -2.79
N GLU A 128 3.57 -6.98 -1.68
CA GLU A 128 2.59 -7.94 -1.16
C GLU A 128 1.26 -7.26 -0.80
N LEU A 129 1.32 -6.12 -0.13
CA LEU A 129 0.13 -5.34 0.25
C LEU A 129 -0.63 -4.82 -0.98
N LEU A 130 0.08 -4.30 -1.96
CA LEU A 130 -0.50 -3.83 -3.22
C LEU A 130 -1.08 -4.98 -4.05
N THR A 131 -0.46 -6.16 -4.03
CA THR A 131 -1.01 -7.37 -4.67
C THR A 131 -2.36 -7.74 -4.05
N SER A 132 -2.50 -7.65 -2.72
CA SER A 132 -3.80 -7.84 -2.07
C SER A 132 -4.84 -6.79 -2.52
N VAL A 133 -4.43 -5.54 -2.78
CA VAL A 133 -5.32 -4.52 -3.35
C VAL A 133 -5.78 -4.90 -4.75
N VAL A 134 -4.88 -5.42 -5.60
CA VAL A 134 -5.25 -5.91 -6.95
C VAL A 134 -6.30 -7.02 -6.85
N GLU A 135 -6.05 -8.04 -6.02
CA GLU A 135 -6.95 -9.18 -5.85
C GLU A 135 -8.36 -8.76 -5.38
N GLU A 136 -8.45 -7.87 -4.39
CA GLU A 136 -9.75 -7.37 -3.90
C GLU A 136 -10.44 -6.44 -4.90
N SER A 137 -9.66 -5.68 -5.67
CA SER A 137 -10.18 -4.81 -6.73
C SER A 137 -10.82 -5.62 -7.87
N GLU A 138 -10.24 -6.74 -8.24
CA GLU A 138 -10.78 -7.62 -9.28
C GLU A 138 -12.10 -8.27 -8.85
N LYS A 139 -12.22 -8.72 -7.59
CA LYS A 139 -13.46 -9.25 -7.02
C LYS A 139 -14.61 -8.24 -7.07
N THR A 140 -14.28 -6.96 -6.89
CA THR A 140 -15.24 -5.84 -6.89
C THR A 140 -15.40 -5.19 -8.27
N LYS A 141 -14.66 -5.64 -9.28
CA LYS A 141 -14.58 -5.05 -10.64
C LYS A 141 -14.15 -3.58 -10.63
N GLN A 142 -13.35 -3.19 -9.64
CA GLN A 142 -12.76 -1.86 -9.52
C GLN A 142 -11.43 -1.81 -10.33
N TYR A 143 -11.53 -1.91 -11.64
CA TYR A 143 -10.37 -2.04 -12.54
C TYR A 143 -9.41 -0.83 -12.47
N THR A 144 -9.92 0.38 -12.24
CA THR A 144 -9.07 1.56 -12.06
C THR A 144 -8.22 1.44 -10.79
N THR A 145 -8.79 0.90 -9.70
CA THR A 145 -8.05 0.61 -8.46
C THR A 145 -6.96 -0.43 -8.70
N SER A 146 -7.30 -1.52 -9.40
CA SER A 146 -6.34 -2.55 -9.80
C SER A 146 -5.18 -1.96 -10.61
N ASN A 147 -5.46 -1.14 -11.63
CA ASN A 147 -4.43 -0.49 -12.44
C ASN A 147 -3.51 0.42 -11.62
N ILE A 148 -4.06 1.24 -10.71
CA ILE A 148 -3.26 2.08 -9.82
C ILE A 148 -2.34 1.22 -8.96
N ALA A 149 -2.86 0.15 -8.36
CA ALA A 149 -2.05 -0.74 -7.53
C ALA A 149 -0.94 -1.45 -8.33
N GLN A 150 -1.22 -1.84 -9.58
CA GLN A 150 -0.22 -2.44 -10.49
C GLN A 150 0.89 -1.45 -10.86
N ASP A 151 0.57 -0.19 -11.15
CA ASP A 151 1.56 0.85 -11.40
C ASP A 151 2.51 1.03 -10.19
N LEU A 152 1.95 1.04 -8.97
CA LEU A 152 2.74 1.13 -7.74
C LEU A 152 3.61 -0.13 -7.53
N ILE A 153 3.10 -1.32 -7.85
CA ILE A 153 3.88 -2.58 -7.80
C ILE A 153 5.09 -2.49 -8.73
N GLU A 154 4.93 -1.95 -9.93
CA GLU A 154 6.04 -1.76 -10.87
C GLU A 154 7.12 -0.83 -10.29
N THR A 155 6.71 0.30 -9.71
CA THR A 155 7.63 1.25 -9.06
C THR A 155 8.40 0.61 -7.91
N HIS A 156 7.70 -0.03 -6.97
CA HIS A 156 8.33 -0.72 -5.84
C HIS A 156 9.21 -1.90 -6.30
N GLY A 157 8.83 -2.60 -7.38
CA GLY A 157 9.64 -3.63 -8.02
C GLY A 157 10.98 -3.09 -8.53
N LYS A 158 10.97 -1.89 -9.14
CA LYS A 158 12.20 -1.19 -9.54
C LYS A 158 13.07 -0.84 -8.32
N PHE A 159 12.49 -0.34 -7.23
CA PHE A 159 13.23 -0.06 -6.01
C PHE A 159 13.85 -1.32 -5.42
N VAL A 160 13.12 -2.43 -5.33
CA VAL A 160 13.64 -3.74 -4.90
C VAL A 160 14.84 -4.16 -5.75
N TRP A 161 14.74 -4.05 -7.08
CA TRP A 161 15.86 -4.38 -7.97
C TRP A 161 17.09 -3.52 -7.72
N MET A 162 16.93 -2.20 -7.59
CA MET A 162 18.05 -1.27 -7.35
C MET A 162 18.74 -1.54 -6.01
N LEU A 163 17.94 -1.68 -4.93
CA LEU A 163 18.45 -1.94 -3.57
C LEU A 163 19.15 -3.30 -3.48
N ARG A 164 18.60 -4.35 -4.12
CA ARG A 164 19.24 -5.67 -4.23
C ARG A 164 20.58 -5.59 -4.95
N SER A 165 20.66 -4.82 -6.03
CA SER A 165 21.88 -4.65 -6.81
C SER A 165 23.00 -4.02 -5.98
N TYR A 166 22.68 -3.07 -5.11
CA TYR A 166 23.62 -2.50 -4.14
C TYR A 166 24.10 -3.55 -3.13
N LEU A 167 23.18 -4.39 -2.61
CA LEU A 167 23.51 -5.45 -1.65
C LEU A 167 24.34 -6.60 -2.26
N LYS A 168 24.43 -6.68 -3.59
CA LYS A 168 25.08 -7.77 -4.34
C LYS A 168 24.46 -9.15 -4.12
N GLU A 169 23.12 -9.18 -3.97
CA GLU A 169 22.30 -10.39 -3.80
C GLU A 169 21.72 -10.89 -5.14
#